data_10d0f050c905fe8756ff7dac59f4e1eb
#
_entry.id   10d0f050c905fe8756ff7dac59f4e1eb
#
_cell.length_a   1.000
_cell.length_b   1.000
_cell.length_c   1.000
_cell.angle_alpha   90.00
_cell.angle_beta   90.00
_cell.angle_gamma   90.00
#
_symmetry.space_group_name_H-M   'P 1'
#
loop_
_entity.id
_entity.type
_entity.pdbx_description
1 polymer ?
#
loop_
_entity_poly.entity_id
_entity_poly.type
_entity_poly.pdbx_seq_one_letter_code
_entity_poly.pdbx_strand_id
1 'polypeptide(L)'
;MRRKERIYYNAIIGGIGGLLGWLLVELSYALSSLNIFFTDIIWGGLIGASIGILIGSTEGIFSKSFTKILKSGLSGLKWGALGGALGLVVGEILLTIAKGGIFVRGIGWSIFGLLVGISEGRANRDPKKTNYGAIGGIIGGFIGGVFFEAIYRFLGNQVLSRAIGFVILGACMGYFISLVPILLRSAWLMETAGRYEGREYTLTKEITTIGRDERCDIGLFGDPAIAQKHAEVRQEKGKFVLYLLASEAKTFLDDNELLGQAVLKDRDRIKIGQRVMIFYEKSRRKE
;
A
#
# COMPACT_ATOMS: atom_id res chain seq x y z
N MET A 1 -5.34 11.36 8.58
CA MET A 1 -5.18 11.62 7.14
C MET A 1 -6.42 11.10 6.43
N ARG A 2 -7.12 11.96 5.71
CA ARG A 2 -8.36 11.61 5.01
C ARG A 2 -8.10 10.68 3.83
N ARG A 3 -9.09 9.89 3.43
CA ARG A 3 -9.01 8.92 2.32
C ARG A 3 -8.39 9.48 1.03
N LYS A 4 -8.84 10.67 0.59
CA LYS A 4 -8.34 11.32 -0.64
C LYS A 4 -6.87 11.71 -0.53
N GLU A 5 -6.46 12.22 0.63
CA GLU A 5 -5.09 12.60 0.91
C GLU A 5 -4.15 11.38 0.85
N ARG A 6 -4.58 10.24 1.40
CA ARG A 6 -3.77 9.00 1.36
C ARG A 6 -3.48 8.55 -0.08
N ILE A 7 -4.48 8.55 -0.95
CA ILE A 7 -4.32 8.17 -2.36
C ILE A 7 -3.38 9.17 -3.06
N TYR A 8 -3.59 10.47 -2.85
CA TYR A 8 -2.78 11.53 -3.43
C TYR A 8 -1.30 11.44 -3.03
N TYR A 9 -1.03 11.33 -1.73
CA TYR A 9 0.36 11.22 -1.25
C TYR A 9 1.05 9.92 -1.68
N ASN A 10 0.32 8.81 -1.75
CA ASN A 10 0.90 7.57 -2.28
C ASN A 10 1.26 7.68 -3.76
N ALA A 11 0.46 8.39 -4.55
CA ALA A 11 0.79 8.67 -5.94
C ALA A 11 2.07 9.55 -6.04
N ILE A 12 2.16 10.62 -5.24
CA ILE A 12 3.37 11.47 -5.21
C ILE A 12 4.60 10.67 -4.78
N ILE A 13 4.51 9.92 -3.69
CA ILE A 13 5.62 9.12 -3.15
C ILE A 13 6.06 8.05 -4.17
N GLY A 14 5.11 7.42 -4.84
CA GLY A 14 5.40 6.50 -5.95
C GLY A 14 6.11 7.19 -7.11
N GLY A 15 5.66 8.39 -7.49
CA GLY A 15 6.31 9.20 -8.52
C GLY A 15 7.73 9.63 -8.15
N ILE A 16 7.96 10.02 -6.90
CA ILE A 16 9.31 10.29 -6.36
C ILE A 16 10.17 9.03 -6.43
N GLY A 17 9.60 7.85 -6.12
CA GLY A 17 10.29 6.57 -6.27
C GLY A 17 10.71 6.29 -7.70
N GLY A 18 9.84 6.60 -8.67
CA GLY A 18 10.16 6.52 -10.09
C GLY A 18 11.28 7.46 -10.52
N LEU A 19 11.26 8.71 -10.03
CA LEU A 19 12.31 9.70 -10.30
C LEU A 19 13.67 9.26 -9.72
N LEU A 20 13.68 8.77 -8.48
CA LEU A 20 14.91 8.25 -7.86
C LEU A 20 15.42 7.02 -8.61
N GLY A 21 14.53 6.11 -9.02
CA GLY A 21 14.88 4.95 -9.83
C GLY A 21 15.52 5.36 -11.18
N TRP A 22 14.92 6.34 -11.86
CA TRP A 22 15.50 6.91 -13.07
C TRP A 22 16.90 7.48 -12.83
N LEU A 23 17.08 8.27 -11.77
CA LEU A 23 18.39 8.87 -11.44
C LEU A 23 19.44 7.80 -11.21
N LEU A 24 19.12 6.73 -10.48
CA LEU A 24 20.04 5.61 -10.24
C LEU A 24 20.41 4.89 -11.52
N VAL A 25 19.47 4.70 -12.45
CA VAL A 25 19.71 4.12 -13.76
C VAL A 25 20.62 5.02 -14.59
N GLU A 26 20.37 6.31 -14.63
CA GLU A 26 21.18 7.27 -15.38
C GLU A 26 22.63 7.34 -14.85
N LEU A 27 22.80 7.30 -13.52
CA LEU A 27 24.13 7.22 -12.89
C LEU A 27 24.84 5.88 -13.15
N SER A 28 24.10 4.80 -13.37
CA SER A 28 24.64 3.47 -13.68
C SER A 28 24.85 3.23 -15.17
N TYR A 29 24.74 4.24 -16.01
CA TYR A 29 24.84 4.11 -17.47
C TYR A 29 26.19 3.49 -17.96
N ALA A 30 27.24 3.60 -17.15
CA ALA A 30 28.51 2.91 -17.39
C ALA A 30 28.39 1.37 -17.48
N LEU A 31 27.32 0.80 -16.90
CA LEU A 31 26.99 -0.63 -16.94
C LEU A 31 26.26 -1.04 -18.24
N SER A 32 25.93 -0.09 -19.10
CA SER A 32 25.22 -0.35 -20.37
C SER A 32 26.05 -1.14 -21.41
N SER A 33 27.36 -1.33 -21.16
CA SER A 33 28.24 -2.21 -21.96
C SER A 33 27.97 -3.71 -21.72
N LEU A 34 27.19 -4.06 -20.72
CA LEU A 34 26.77 -5.44 -20.42
C LEU A 34 25.72 -5.93 -21.42
N ASN A 35 25.51 -7.25 -21.46
CA ASN A 35 24.42 -7.85 -22.22
C ASN A 35 23.07 -7.24 -21.78
N ILE A 36 22.15 -7.04 -22.74
CA ILE A 36 20.85 -6.38 -22.53
C ILE A 36 20.08 -6.98 -21.35
N PHE A 37 20.06 -8.32 -21.21
CA PHE A 37 19.34 -8.98 -20.10
C PHE A 37 19.96 -8.65 -18.73
N PHE A 38 21.30 -8.59 -18.62
CA PHE A 38 21.95 -8.19 -17.38
C PHE A 38 21.67 -6.71 -17.06
N THR A 39 21.67 -5.87 -18.07
CA THR A 39 21.32 -4.45 -17.93
C THR A 39 19.89 -4.29 -17.43
N ASP A 40 18.94 -5.02 -18.01
CA ASP A 40 17.53 -5.01 -17.60
C ASP A 40 17.31 -5.50 -16.17
N ILE A 41 18.04 -6.53 -15.75
CA ILE A 41 17.98 -7.02 -14.36
C ILE A 41 18.44 -5.93 -13.38
N ILE A 42 19.57 -5.28 -13.67
CA ILE A 42 20.13 -4.25 -12.80
C ILE A 42 19.23 -3.01 -12.78
N TRP A 43 18.85 -2.50 -13.94
CA TRP A 43 18.03 -1.30 -14.06
C TRP A 43 16.62 -1.51 -13.52
N GLY A 44 16.00 -2.64 -13.87
CA GLY A 44 14.72 -3.02 -13.31
C GLY A 44 14.77 -3.17 -11.80
N GLY A 45 15.85 -3.79 -11.29
CA GLY A 45 16.10 -3.93 -9.86
C GLY A 45 16.21 -2.58 -9.15
N LEU A 46 16.97 -1.63 -9.69
CA LEU A 46 17.15 -0.27 -9.13
C LEU A 46 15.84 0.52 -9.13
N ILE A 47 15.13 0.55 -10.26
CA ILE A 47 13.83 1.24 -10.37
C ILE A 47 12.83 0.62 -9.41
N GLY A 48 12.75 -0.72 -9.42
CA GLY A 48 11.83 -1.46 -8.59
C GLY A 48 12.11 -1.31 -7.10
N ALA A 49 13.38 -1.33 -6.69
CA ALA A 49 13.78 -1.07 -5.32
C ALA A 49 13.36 0.32 -4.85
N SER A 50 13.61 1.35 -5.69
CA SER A 50 13.28 2.75 -5.37
C SER A 50 11.78 2.98 -5.21
N ILE A 51 10.98 2.50 -6.16
CA ILE A 51 9.51 2.61 -6.10
C ILE A 51 8.99 1.77 -4.93
N GLY A 52 9.48 0.54 -4.79
CA GLY A 52 9.01 -0.40 -3.78
C GLY A 52 9.28 0.05 -2.36
N ILE A 53 10.49 0.52 -2.04
CA ILE A 53 10.83 1.01 -0.70
C ILE A 53 9.97 2.22 -0.32
N LEU A 54 9.76 3.16 -1.23
CA LEU A 54 8.98 4.35 -0.95
C LEU A 54 7.50 4.04 -0.77
N ILE A 55 6.89 3.27 -1.67
CA ILE A 55 5.49 2.85 -1.53
C ILE A 55 5.31 1.98 -0.27
N GLY A 56 6.22 1.03 -0.01
CA GLY A 56 6.17 0.18 1.17
C GLY A 56 6.28 0.95 2.48
N SER A 57 7.03 2.05 2.51
CA SER A 57 7.21 2.87 3.70
C SER A 57 6.02 3.78 4.03
N THR A 58 5.11 4.03 3.08
CA THR A 58 4.06 5.06 3.22
C THR A 58 3.15 4.86 4.41
N GLU A 59 2.70 3.63 4.69
CA GLU A 59 1.83 3.37 5.85
C GLU A 59 2.54 3.64 7.17
N GLY A 60 3.82 3.27 7.27
CA GLY A 60 4.65 3.57 8.43
C GLY A 60 4.83 5.07 8.64
N ILE A 61 5.08 5.82 7.57
CA ILE A 61 5.19 7.29 7.60
C ILE A 61 3.88 7.91 8.11
N PHE A 62 2.75 7.50 7.54
CA PHE A 62 1.44 8.03 7.94
C PHE A 62 1.01 7.63 9.35
N SER A 63 1.41 6.43 9.80
CA SER A 63 1.15 5.97 11.17
C SER A 63 2.17 6.48 12.18
N LYS A 64 3.24 7.17 11.75
CA LYS A 64 4.37 7.62 12.58
C LYS A 64 5.04 6.47 13.33
N SER A 65 5.09 5.29 12.74
CA SER A 65 5.72 4.10 13.30
C SER A 65 6.99 3.75 12.54
N PHE A 66 8.14 3.95 13.20
CA PHE A 66 9.45 3.64 12.61
C PHE A 66 9.58 2.15 12.29
N THR A 67 9.07 1.29 13.17
CA THR A 67 9.07 -0.16 12.98
C THR A 67 8.31 -0.55 11.70
N LYS A 68 7.16 0.09 11.44
CA LYS A 68 6.38 -0.16 10.21
C LYS A 68 7.08 0.39 8.96
N ILE A 69 7.73 1.57 9.05
CA ILE A 69 8.53 2.15 7.96
C ILE A 69 9.60 1.15 7.54
N LEU A 70 10.41 0.68 8.48
CA LEU A 70 11.53 -0.21 8.20
C LEU A 70 11.05 -1.56 7.66
N LYS A 71 10.11 -2.20 8.34
CA LYS A 71 9.59 -3.53 7.97
C LYS A 71 8.95 -3.54 6.59
N SER A 72 8.02 -2.62 6.34
CA SER A 72 7.29 -2.58 5.06
C SER A 72 8.14 -1.96 3.95
N GLY A 73 9.03 -1.02 4.27
CA GLY A 73 9.99 -0.45 3.33
C GLY A 73 11.00 -1.50 2.83
N LEU A 74 11.61 -2.29 3.72
CA LEU A 74 12.52 -3.37 3.32
C LEU A 74 11.80 -4.47 2.51
N SER A 75 10.57 -4.78 2.88
CA SER A 75 9.73 -5.67 2.07
C SER A 75 9.47 -5.08 0.68
N GLY A 76 9.15 -3.80 0.61
CA GLY A 76 8.96 -3.07 -0.64
C GLY A 76 10.22 -3.05 -1.50
N LEU A 77 11.38 -2.79 -0.90
CA LEU A 77 12.67 -2.86 -1.58
C LEU A 77 12.91 -4.24 -2.19
N LYS A 78 12.75 -5.31 -1.40
CA LYS A 78 12.98 -6.68 -1.86
C LYS A 78 12.04 -7.09 -3.00
N TRP A 79 10.74 -6.95 -2.79
CA TRP A 79 9.74 -7.34 -3.78
C TRP A 79 9.72 -6.41 -4.98
N GLY A 80 10.02 -5.12 -4.76
CA GLY A 80 10.18 -4.14 -5.82
C GLY A 80 11.37 -4.45 -6.71
N ALA A 81 12.56 -4.72 -6.13
CA ALA A 81 13.75 -5.09 -6.88
C ALA A 81 13.52 -6.35 -7.73
N LEU A 82 12.96 -7.40 -7.12
CA LEU A 82 12.63 -8.63 -7.85
C LEU A 82 11.59 -8.36 -8.96
N GLY A 83 10.57 -7.57 -8.65
CA GLY A 83 9.50 -7.25 -9.60
C GLY A 83 9.98 -6.42 -10.75
N GLY A 84 10.83 -5.44 -10.50
CA GLY A 84 11.42 -4.59 -11.53
C GLY A 84 12.33 -5.39 -12.46
N ALA A 85 13.24 -6.21 -11.90
CA ALA A 85 14.12 -7.08 -12.67
C ALA A 85 13.33 -8.06 -13.55
N LEU A 86 12.36 -8.78 -12.96
CA LEU A 86 11.51 -9.72 -13.72
C LEU A 86 10.62 -9.00 -14.74
N GLY A 87 10.05 -7.85 -14.37
CA GLY A 87 9.16 -7.08 -15.23
C GLY A 87 9.85 -6.57 -16.49
N LEU A 88 11.09 -6.07 -16.38
CA LEU A 88 11.87 -5.63 -17.54
C LEU A 88 12.27 -6.81 -18.42
N VAL A 89 12.84 -7.88 -17.86
CA VAL A 89 13.25 -9.06 -18.62
C VAL A 89 12.07 -9.70 -19.35
N VAL A 90 10.94 -9.92 -18.66
CA VAL A 90 9.74 -10.46 -19.30
C VAL A 90 9.17 -9.49 -20.32
N GLY A 91 9.17 -8.19 -20.02
CA GLY A 91 8.76 -7.15 -20.95
C GLY A 91 9.57 -7.18 -22.24
N GLU A 92 10.91 -7.32 -22.16
CA GLU A 92 11.79 -7.39 -23.32
C GLU A 92 11.56 -8.66 -24.17
N ILE A 93 11.41 -9.81 -23.49
CA ILE A 93 11.04 -11.07 -24.17
C ILE A 93 9.71 -10.93 -24.91
N LEU A 94 8.69 -10.39 -24.26
CA LEU A 94 7.37 -10.20 -24.86
C LEU A 94 7.41 -9.21 -26.04
N LEU A 95 8.19 -8.13 -25.93
CA LEU A 95 8.36 -7.16 -27.02
C LEU A 95 9.04 -7.78 -28.24
N THR A 96 10.04 -8.63 -28.01
CA THR A 96 10.73 -9.34 -29.08
C THR A 96 9.79 -10.31 -29.81
N ILE A 97 8.99 -11.08 -29.08
CA ILE A 97 8.02 -12.05 -29.64
C ILE A 97 6.87 -11.34 -30.37
N ALA A 98 6.31 -10.31 -29.75
CA ALA A 98 5.15 -9.58 -30.29
C ALA A 98 5.52 -8.51 -31.32
N LYS A 99 6.80 -8.37 -31.67
CA LYS A 99 7.34 -7.34 -32.59
C LYS A 99 6.93 -5.91 -32.17
N GLY A 100 6.88 -5.66 -30.89
CA GLY A 100 6.54 -4.38 -30.29
C GLY A 100 5.06 -4.23 -29.95
N GLY A 101 4.72 -3.14 -29.28
CA GLY A 101 3.35 -2.78 -28.91
C GLY A 101 3.28 -2.10 -27.55
N ILE A 102 2.47 -1.05 -27.49
CA ILE A 102 2.28 -0.25 -26.26
C ILE A 102 1.68 -1.09 -25.11
N PHE A 103 0.76 -2.00 -25.44
CA PHE A 103 0.11 -2.88 -24.45
C PHE A 103 1.05 -3.99 -23.96
N VAL A 104 1.95 -4.47 -24.82
CA VAL A 104 2.93 -5.50 -24.46
C VAL A 104 3.88 -4.99 -23.38
N ARG A 105 4.34 -3.75 -23.51
CA ARG A 105 5.13 -3.09 -22.45
C ARG A 105 4.33 -2.98 -21.14
N GLY A 106 3.03 -2.65 -21.23
CA GLY A 106 2.13 -2.62 -20.07
C GLY A 106 2.08 -3.95 -19.31
N ILE A 107 2.12 -5.10 -19.99
CA ILE A 107 2.13 -6.43 -19.35
C ILE A 107 3.41 -6.63 -18.52
N GLY A 108 4.59 -6.29 -19.07
CA GLY A 108 5.86 -6.36 -18.30
C GLY A 108 5.79 -5.53 -17.02
N TRP A 109 5.30 -4.29 -17.12
CA TRP A 109 5.12 -3.42 -15.95
C TRP A 109 4.02 -3.89 -14.99
N SER A 110 3.06 -4.70 -15.46
CA SER A 110 2.06 -5.33 -14.57
C SER A 110 2.69 -6.35 -13.63
N ILE A 111 3.68 -7.12 -14.10
CA ILE A 111 4.42 -8.08 -13.28
C ILE A 111 5.21 -7.35 -12.19
N PHE A 112 5.86 -6.25 -12.55
CA PHE A 112 6.54 -5.38 -11.59
C PHE A 112 5.54 -4.85 -10.55
N GLY A 113 4.44 -4.27 -11.02
CA GLY A 113 3.39 -3.72 -10.14
C GLY A 113 2.80 -4.76 -9.20
N LEU A 114 2.55 -5.99 -9.68
CA LEU A 114 2.11 -7.12 -8.86
C LEU A 114 3.03 -7.33 -7.66
N LEU A 115 4.35 -7.43 -7.90
CA LEU A 115 5.32 -7.73 -6.85
C LEU A 115 5.50 -6.57 -5.87
N VAL A 116 5.48 -5.32 -6.34
CA VAL A 116 5.43 -4.15 -5.45
C VAL A 116 4.14 -4.17 -4.62
N GLY A 117 2.99 -4.41 -5.25
CA GLY A 117 1.69 -4.41 -4.60
C GLY A 117 1.54 -5.43 -3.48
N ILE A 118 2.09 -6.65 -3.64
CA ILE A 118 2.02 -7.68 -2.59
C ILE A 118 2.95 -7.41 -1.40
N SER A 119 3.93 -6.53 -1.54
CA SER A 119 5.04 -6.35 -0.59
C SER A 119 4.58 -6.02 0.82
N GLU A 120 3.63 -5.09 0.95
CA GLU A 120 3.13 -4.61 2.23
C GLU A 120 2.25 -5.65 2.94
N GLY A 121 1.37 -6.33 2.21
CA GLY A 121 0.55 -7.39 2.75
C GLY A 121 1.38 -8.57 3.25
N ARG A 122 2.43 -8.94 2.50
CA ARG A 122 3.41 -9.95 2.90
C ARG A 122 4.19 -9.56 4.15
N ALA A 123 4.66 -8.30 4.22
CA ALA A 123 5.36 -7.79 5.40
C ALA A 123 4.50 -7.89 6.68
N ASN A 124 3.20 -7.65 6.56
CA ASN A 124 2.27 -7.61 7.68
C ASN A 124 1.51 -8.93 7.90
N ARG A 125 1.81 -9.97 7.11
CA ARG A 125 1.11 -11.28 7.14
C ARG A 125 -0.41 -11.13 6.99
N ASP A 126 -0.83 -10.28 6.06
CA ASP A 126 -2.22 -9.97 5.78
C ASP A 126 -2.59 -10.44 4.36
N PRO A 127 -3.26 -11.61 4.21
CA PRO A 127 -3.61 -12.17 2.90
C PRO A 127 -4.55 -11.27 2.08
N LYS A 128 -5.55 -10.64 2.73
CA LYS A 128 -6.48 -9.75 2.04
C LYS A 128 -5.77 -8.51 1.52
N LYS A 129 -4.90 -7.90 2.34
CA LYS A 129 -4.08 -6.76 1.93
C LYS A 129 -3.11 -7.13 0.82
N THR A 130 -2.55 -8.35 0.85
CA THR A 130 -1.71 -8.90 -0.23
C THR A 130 -2.48 -8.96 -1.54
N ASN A 131 -3.68 -9.54 -1.55
CA ASN A 131 -4.51 -9.65 -2.76
C ASN A 131 -4.96 -8.29 -3.30
N TYR A 132 -5.38 -7.39 -2.42
CA TYR A 132 -5.78 -6.03 -2.83
C TYR A 132 -4.61 -5.24 -3.41
N GLY A 133 -3.44 -5.35 -2.78
CA GLY A 133 -2.21 -4.75 -3.28
C GLY A 133 -1.79 -5.33 -4.62
N ALA A 134 -1.92 -6.66 -4.80
CA ALA A 134 -1.65 -7.34 -6.08
C ALA A 134 -2.50 -6.77 -7.21
N ILE A 135 -3.82 -6.68 -7.01
CA ILE A 135 -4.75 -6.12 -8.01
C ILE A 135 -4.40 -4.66 -8.31
N GLY A 136 -4.19 -3.84 -7.29
CA GLY A 136 -3.82 -2.43 -7.45
C GLY A 136 -2.48 -2.28 -8.18
N GLY A 137 -1.50 -3.12 -7.85
CA GLY A 137 -0.20 -3.13 -8.50
C GLY A 137 -0.27 -3.53 -9.97
N ILE A 138 -1.01 -4.59 -10.32
CA ILE A 138 -1.22 -5.01 -11.71
C ILE A 138 -1.83 -3.88 -12.52
N ILE A 139 -2.92 -3.28 -12.03
CA ILE A 139 -3.61 -2.18 -12.72
C ILE A 139 -2.70 -0.96 -12.85
N GLY A 140 -2.05 -0.55 -11.76
CA GLY A 140 -1.14 0.60 -11.73
C GLY A 140 0.07 0.40 -12.63
N GLY A 141 0.66 -0.80 -12.61
CA GLY A 141 1.77 -1.17 -13.47
C GLY A 141 1.38 -1.17 -14.95
N PHE A 142 0.23 -1.77 -15.29
CA PHE A 142 -0.26 -1.79 -16.67
C PHE A 142 -0.51 -0.38 -17.21
N ILE A 143 -1.31 0.41 -16.50
CA ILE A 143 -1.65 1.78 -16.92
C ILE A 143 -0.40 2.65 -16.98
N GLY A 144 0.45 2.61 -15.94
CA GLY A 144 1.69 3.35 -15.90
C GLY A 144 2.66 2.94 -17.01
N GLY A 145 2.73 1.65 -17.33
CA GLY A 145 3.55 1.12 -18.43
C GLY A 145 3.07 1.55 -19.80
N VAL A 146 1.75 1.61 -20.02
CA VAL A 146 1.16 2.14 -21.25
C VAL A 146 1.50 3.64 -21.40
N PHE A 147 1.36 4.42 -20.33
CA PHE A 147 1.74 5.84 -20.35
C PHE A 147 3.25 6.04 -20.55
N PHE A 148 4.08 5.20 -19.92
CA PHE A 148 5.52 5.22 -20.11
C PHE A 148 5.89 5.08 -21.60
N GLU A 149 5.34 4.05 -22.27
CA GLU A 149 5.60 3.80 -23.67
C GLU A 149 5.05 4.91 -24.58
N ALA A 150 3.87 5.45 -24.26
CA ALA A 150 3.29 6.56 -24.99
C ALA A 150 4.21 7.79 -24.95
N ILE A 151 4.67 8.17 -23.76
CA ILE A 151 5.57 9.31 -23.58
C ILE A 151 6.90 9.10 -24.30
N TYR A 152 7.46 7.89 -24.22
CA TYR A 152 8.71 7.53 -24.89
C TYR A 152 8.60 7.74 -26.40
N ARG A 153 7.45 7.42 -27.02
CA ARG A 153 7.22 7.61 -28.46
C ARG A 153 6.96 9.08 -28.84
N PHE A 154 6.35 9.87 -27.96
CA PHE A 154 5.95 11.24 -28.30
C PHE A 154 7.04 12.30 -28.05
N LEU A 155 7.91 12.14 -27.06
CA LEU A 155 8.81 13.22 -26.61
C LEU A 155 10.11 13.35 -27.42
N GLY A 156 10.52 12.38 -28.21
CA GLY A 156 11.74 12.43 -29.05
C GLY A 156 13.07 12.54 -28.28
N ASN A 157 13.05 12.98 -26.99
CA ASN A 157 14.21 13.05 -26.10
C ASN A 157 14.22 11.87 -25.14
N GLN A 158 15.15 10.95 -25.31
CA GLN A 158 15.18 9.69 -24.58
C GLN A 158 15.36 9.86 -23.07
N VAL A 159 16.21 10.77 -22.61
CA VAL A 159 16.51 11.00 -21.20
C VAL A 159 15.27 11.56 -20.47
N LEU A 160 14.66 12.60 -21.06
CA LEU A 160 13.48 13.24 -20.50
C LEU A 160 12.26 12.30 -20.53
N SER A 161 12.10 11.53 -21.61
CA SER A 161 11.00 10.56 -21.74
C SER A 161 11.08 9.49 -20.67
N ARG A 162 12.27 8.96 -20.37
CA ARG A 162 12.49 7.99 -19.30
C ARG A 162 12.19 8.60 -17.93
N ALA A 163 12.67 9.82 -17.66
CA ALA A 163 12.41 10.50 -16.39
C ALA A 163 10.91 10.66 -16.12
N ILE A 164 10.18 11.25 -17.07
CA ILE A 164 8.73 11.47 -16.95
C ILE A 164 8.00 10.13 -16.91
N GLY A 165 8.38 9.17 -17.74
CA GLY A 165 7.77 7.85 -17.80
C GLY A 165 7.84 7.11 -16.48
N PHE A 166 9.01 7.10 -15.81
CA PHE A 166 9.15 6.44 -14.50
C PHE A 166 8.42 7.18 -13.38
N VAL A 167 8.35 8.52 -13.42
CA VAL A 167 7.53 9.29 -12.48
C VAL A 167 6.06 8.90 -12.61
N ILE A 168 5.54 8.82 -13.83
CA ILE A 168 4.14 8.45 -14.08
C ILE A 168 3.89 6.98 -13.71
N LEU A 169 4.81 6.07 -14.06
CA LEU A 169 4.70 4.66 -13.68
C LEU A 169 4.60 4.50 -12.15
N GLY A 170 5.52 5.11 -11.41
CA GLY A 170 5.52 5.06 -9.95
C GLY A 170 4.27 5.71 -9.34
N ALA A 171 3.82 6.85 -9.90
CA ALA A 171 2.61 7.53 -9.48
C ALA A 171 1.35 6.68 -9.70
N CYS A 172 1.21 6.04 -10.87
CA CYS A 172 0.11 5.11 -11.16
C CYS A 172 0.11 3.93 -10.18
N MET A 173 1.28 3.31 -9.93
CA MET A 173 1.38 2.23 -8.94
C MET A 173 0.95 2.68 -7.55
N GLY A 174 1.49 3.79 -7.04
CA GLY A 174 1.14 4.33 -5.73
C GLY A 174 -0.34 4.66 -5.61
N TYR A 175 -0.93 5.24 -6.67
CA TYR A 175 -2.35 5.55 -6.75
C TYR A 175 -3.22 4.29 -6.65
N PHE A 176 -3.01 3.29 -7.51
CA PHE A 176 -3.87 2.10 -7.56
C PHE A 176 -3.64 1.14 -6.40
N ILE A 177 -2.40 0.98 -5.90
CA ILE A 177 -2.11 0.21 -4.69
C ILE A 177 -2.85 0.78 -3.47
N SER A 178 -3.07 2.11 -3.43
CA SER A 178 -3.84 2.75 -2.36
C SER A 178 -5.35 2.74 -2.61
N LEU A 179 -5.79 2.87 -3.85
CA LEU A 179 -7.21 2.98 -4.22
C LEU A 179 -7.93 1.63 -4.06
N VAL A 180 -7.33 0.55 -4.58
CA VAL A 180 -7.99 -0.77 -4.66
C VAL A 180 -8.37 -1.32 -3.29
N PRO A 181 -7.53 -1.28 -2.24
CA PRO A 181 -7.93 -1.70 -0.89
C PRO A 181 -9.14 -0.94 -0.35
N ILE A 182 -9.26 0.35 -0.69
CA ILE A 182 -10.38 1.19 -0.27
C ILE A 182 -11.67 0.78 -1.00
N LEU A 183 -11.58 0.43 -2.27
CA LEU A 183 -12.73 -0.02 -3.06
C LEU A 183 -13.22 -1.41 -2.65
N LEU A 184 -12.30 -2.31 -2.32
CA LEU A 184 -12.59 -3.73 -2.05
C LEU A 184 -12.81 -4.05 -0.56
N ARG A 185 -12.58 -3.09 0.37
CA ARG A 185 -12.77 -3.32 1.79
C ARG A 185 -14.21 -3.68 2.14
N SER A 186 -14.40 -4.60 3.09
CA SER A 186 -15.70 -4.98 3.64
C SER A 186 -16.08 -4.17 4.89
N ALA A 187 -15.09 -3.84 5.74
CA ALA A 187 -15.30 -3.07 6.96
C ALA A 187 -14.12 -2.14 7.27
N TRP A 188 -14.39 -1.04 7.99
CA TRP A 188 -13.37 -0.08 8.44
C TRP A 188 -13.82 0.68 9.68
N LEU A 189 -12.88 1.18 10.44
CA LEU A 189 -13.08 2.16 11.51
C LEU A 189 -12.75 3.55 10.98
N MET A 190 -13.57 4.56 11.26
CA MET A 190 -13.31 5.95 10.93
C MET A 190 -13.26 6.79 12.21
N GLU A 191 -12.16 7.48 12.41
CA GLU A 191 -11.95 8.38 13.54
C GLU A 191 -12.75 9.68 13.31
N THR A 192 -13.66 10.02 14.23
CA THR A 192 -14.62 11.13 14.09
C THR A 192 -14.34 12.31 15.01
N ALA A 193 -13.40 12.15 15.96
CA ALA A 193 -13.02 13.23 16.87
C ALA A 193 -11.52 13.17 17.19
N GLY A 194 -10.93 14.36 17.43
CA GLY A 194 -9.56 14.53 17.86
C GLY A 194 -8.60 14.87 16.72
N ARG A 195 -7.30 14.77 17.01
CA ARG A 195 -6.20 15.20 16.12
C ARG A 195 -6.19 14.49 14.77
N TYR A 196 -6.80 13.33 14.66
CA TYR A 196 -6.78 12.47 13.47
C TYR A 196 -8.17 12.25 12.87
N GLU A 197 -9.08 13.18 13.10
CA GLU A 197 -10.43 13.16 12.53
C GLU A 197 -10.41 12.91 11.01
N GLY A 198 -11.30 12.00 10.57
CA GLY A 198 -11.42 11.57 9.18
C GLY A 198 -10.40 10.49 8.76
N ARG A 199 -9.58 9.98 9.72
CA ARG A 199 -8.69 8.86 9.45
C ARG A 199 -9.48 7.56 9.41
N GLU A 200 -9.21 6.76 8.37
CA GLU A 200 -9.85 5.47 8.18
C GLU A 200 -8.84 4.33 8.37
N TYR A 201 -9.27 3.27 9.07
CA TYR A 201 -8.52 2.05 9.32
C TYR A 201 -9.29 0.88 8.72
N THR A 202 -8.78 0.29 7.63
CA THR A 202 -9.43 -0.85 6.99
C THR A 202 -9.18 -2.13 7.79
N LEU A 203 -10.24 -2.89 8.06
CA LEU A 203 -10.18 -4.16 8.79
C LEU A 203 -10.01 -5.31 7.79
N THR A 204 -8.75 -5.65 7.48
CA THR A 204 -8.40 -6.72 6.52
C THR A 204 -8.02 -8.01 7.21
N LYS A 205 -7.45 -7.95 8.42
CA LYS A 205 -7.00 -9.10 9.19
C LYS A 205 -8.16 -9.80 9.91
N GLU A 206 -7.96 -11.08 10.22
CA GLU A 206 -8.86 -11.82 11.13
C GLU A 206 -8.86 -11.21 12.53
N ILE A 207 -7.69 -10.76 13.00
CA ILE A 207 -7.51 -10.07 14.29
C ILE A 207 -6.80 -8.74 13.99
N THR A 208 -7.45 -7.62 14.31
CA THR A 208 -6.90 -6.27 14.22
C THR A 208 -6.71 -5.71 15.62
N THR A 209 -5.47 -5.51 16.04
CA THR A 209 -5.11 -5.00 17.37
C THR A 209 -5.15 -3.49 17.42
N ILE A 210 -5.67 -2.94 18.53
CA ILE A 210 -5.83 -1.50 18.78
C ILE A 210 -5.13 -1.17 20.09
N GLY A 211 -4.28 -0.15 20.10
CA GLY A 211 -3.59 0.26 21.32
C GLY A 211 -2.54 1.33 21.10
N ARG A 212 -1.78 1.64 22.16
CA ARG A 212 -0.71 2.65 22.15
C ARG A 212 0.63 2.11 21.67
N ASP A 213 0.82 0.77 21.61
CA ASP A 213 2.06 0.15 21.12
C ASP A 213 2.16 0.35 19.59
N GLU A 214 3.36 0.68 19.10
CA GLU A 214 3.67 0.76 17.67
C GLU A 214 3.43 -0.56 16.91
N ARG A 215 3.44 -1.68 17.60
CA ARG A 215 3.20 -3.01 17.04
C ARG A 215 1.72 -3.29 16.80
N CYS A 216 0.82 -2.50 17.41
CA CYS A 216 -0.61 -2.62 17.13
C CYS A 216 -0.90 -2.26 15.68
N ASP A 217 -1.90 -2.94 15.08
CA ASP A 217 -2.34 -2.65 13.72
C ASP A 217 -2.89 -1.22 13.66
N ILE A 218 -3.69 -0.82 14.64
CA ILE A 218 -4.21 0.53 14.82
C ILE A 218 -3.49 1.15 16.03
N GLY A 219 -2.51 2.00 15.75
CA GLY A 219 -1.75 2.73 16.77
C GLY A 219 -2.47 4.03 17.16
N LEU A 220 -2.90 4.13 18.43
CA LEU A 220 -3.55 5.30 19.02
C LEU A 220 -2.57 5.99 19.98
N PHE A 221 -1.67 6.80 19.44
CA PHE A 221 -0.59 7.44 20.21
C PHE A 221 -1.04 8.74 20.90
N GLY A 222 -0.38 9.07 22.02
CA GLY A 222 -0.50 10.37 22.67
C GLY A 222 -1.63 10.49 23.70
N ASP A 223 -2.32 9.40 24.03
CA ASP A 223 -3.34 9.35 25.07
C ASP A 223 -2.93 8.33 26.14
N PRO A 224 -2.60 8.75 27.38
CA PRO A 224 -2.21 7.85 28.46
C PRO A 224 -3.34 6.94 28.94
N ALA A 225 -4.61 7.29 28.70
CA ALA A 225 -5.77 6.45 29.02
C ALA A 225 -5.88 5.22 28.13
N ILE A 226 -5.11 5.16 27.04
CA ILE A 226 -5.09 4.02 26.12
C ILE A 226 -3.96 3.05 26.54
N ALA A 227 -4.30 1.80 26.81
CA ALA A 227 -3.32 0.75 27.14
C ALA A 227 -2.44 0.41 25.92
N GLN A 228 -1.28 -0.22 26.17
CA GLN A 228 -0.38 -0.66 25.09
C GLN A 228 -1.09 -1.56 24.09
N LYS A 229 -1.78 -2.58 24.59
CA LYS A 229 -2.77 -3.37 23.83
C LYS A 229 -4.11 -3.17 24.53
N HIS A 230 -4.97 -2.35 23.94
CA HIS A 230 -6.21 -1.91 24.56
C HIS A 230 -7.40 -2.79 24.20
N ALA A 231 -7.57 -3.02 22.93
CA ALA A 231 -8.67 -3.79 22.36
C ALA A 231 -8.24 -4.51 21.08
N GLU A 232 -9.06 -5.42 20.60
CA GLU A 232 -8.89 -6.00 19.28
C GLU A 232 -10.27 -6.23 18.62
N VAL A 233 -10.29 -6.10 17.29
CA VAL A 233 -11.46 -6.46 16.49
C VAL A 233 -11.15 -7.78 15.81
N ARG A 234 -12.00 -8.79 16.07
CA ARG A 234 -11.91 -10.12 15.45
C ARG A 234 -13.00 -10.30 14.40
N GLN A 235 -12.64 -10.94 13.29
CA GLN A 235 -13.64 -11.39 12.31
C GLN A 235 -14.00 -12.85 12.59
N GLU A 236 -15.18 -13.09 13.17
CA GLU A 236 -15.67 -14.40 13.58
C GLU A 236 -16.99 -14.71 12.87
N LYS A 237 -17.05 -15.87 12.18
CA LYS A 237 -18.26 -16.32 11.47
C LYS A 237 -18.93 -15.23 10.60
N GLY A 238 -18.11 -14.38 9.98
CA GLY A 238 -18.58 -13.29 9.12
C GLY A 238 -19.08 -12.05 9.84
N LYS A 239 -18.91 -11.97 11.16
CA LYS A 239 -19.22 -10.79 12.01
C LYS A 239 -17.94 -10.19 12.54
N PHE A 240 -17.96 -8.92 12.90
CA PHE A 240 -16.86 -8.24 13.58
C PHE A 240 -17.21 -8.13 15.07
N VAL A 241 -16.29 -8.59 15.92
CA VAL A 241 -16.45 -8.60 17.37
C VAL A 241 -15.32 -7.77 17.99
N LEU A 242 -15.68 -6.79 18.81
CA LEU A 242 -14.73 -5.98 19.57
C LEU A 242 -14.48 -6.67 20.91
N TYR A 243 -13.20 -6.95 21.21
CA TYR A 243 -12.75 -7.52 22.47
C TYR A 243 -11.95 -6.49 23.25
N LEU A 244 -12.25 -6.33 24.53
CA LEU A 244 -11.44 -5.55 25.45
C LEU A 244 -10.29 -6.44 25.98
N LEU A 245 -9.04 -5.99 25.80
CA LEU A 245 -7.85 -6.72 26.27
C LEU A 245 -7.32 -6.19 27.61
N ALA A 246 -7.52 -4.91 27.88
CA ALA A 246 -7.07 -4.25 29.10
C ALA A 246 -8.26 -3.99 30.02
N SER A 247 -8.42 -4.80 31.06
CA SER A 247 -9.53 -4.71 32.03
C SER A 247 -9.59 -3.38 32.78
N GLU A 248 -8.45 -2.71 32.94
CA GLU A 248 -8.35 -1.40 33.64
C GLU A 248 -8.65 -0.20 32.73
N ALA A 249 -8.73 -0.42 31.41
CA ALA A 249 -8.87 0.66 30.44
C ALA A 249 -10.31 0.69 29.91
N LYS A 250 -10.99 1.83 30.11
CA LYS A 250 -12.39 1.99 29.73
C LYS A 250 -12.58 2.12 28.23
N THR A 251 -13.45 1.28 27.68
CA THR A 251 -13.96 1.34 26.32
C THR A 251 -15.47 1.49 26.36
N PHE A 252 -16.01 2.34 25.50
CA PHE A 252 -17.46 2.52 25.40
C PHE A 252 -17.92 2.16 23.99
N LEU A 253 -19.06 1.47 23.92
CA LEU A 253 -19.78 1.18 22.69
C LEU A 253 -21.16 1.83 22.78
N ASP A 254 -21.47 2.78 21.89
CA ASP A 254 -22.71 3.58 21.91
C ASP A 254 -23.02 4.17 23.31
N ASP A 255 -21.99 4.78 23.88
CA ASP A 255 -21.97 5.41 25.22
C ASP A 255 -22.16 4.45 26.43
N ASN A 256 -22.31 3.14 26.20
CA ASN A 256 -22.31 2.11 27.24
C ASN A 256 -20.90 1.55 27.46
N GLU A 257 -20.50 1.36 28.71
CA GLU A 257 -19.21 0.76 29.03
C GLU A 257 -19.16 -0.70 28.55
N LEU A 258 -18.16 -1.03 27.76
CA LEU A 258 -17.93 -2.38 27.24
C LEU A 258 -17.31 -3.28 28.31
N LEU A 259 -18.05 -4.29 28.73
CA LEU A 259 -17.58 -5.32 29.66
C LEU A 259 -17.21 -6.59 28.86
N GLY A 260 -15.94 -6.67 28.44
CA GLY A 260 -15.40 -7.85 27.77
C GLY A 260 -15.50 -7.82 26.26
N GLN A 261 -16.64 -8.15 25.66
CA GLN A 261 -16.77 -8.22 24.20
C GLN A 261 -18.15 -7.76 23.71
N ALA A 262 -18.21 -7.28 22.46
CA ALA A 262 -19.48 -6.98 21.79
C ALA A 262 -19.37 -7.19 20.27
N VAL A 263 -20.46 -7.62 19.66
CA VAL A 263 -20.61 -7.71 18.19
C VAL A 263 -20.84 -6.31 17.64
N LEU A 264 -19.99 -5.87 16.71
CA LEU A 264 -20.11 -4.58 16.05
C LEU A 264 -21.19 -4.61 14.97
N LYS A 265 -21.97 -3.54 14.90
CA LYS A 265 -22.96 -3.26 13.85
C LYS A 265 -22.55 -2.02 13.08
N ASP A 266 -23.02 -1.90 11.84
CA ASP A 266 -22.77 -0.69 11.05
C ASP A 266 -23.20 0.57 11.79
N ARG A 267 -22.29 1.54 11.84
CA ARG A 267 -22.37 2.83 12.54
C ARG A 267 -22.23 2.79 14.07
N ASP A 268 -21.88 1.66 14.67
CA ASP A 268 -21.55 1.63 16.09
C ASP A 268 -20.41 2.61 16.42
N ARG A 269 -20.57 3.33 17.52
CA ARG A 269 -19.62 4.32 18.01
C ARG A 269 -18.73 3.74 19.10
N ILE A 270 -17.45 3.61 18.81
CA ILE A 270 -16.46 3.07 19.73
C ILE A 270 -15.63 4.23 20.30
N LYS A 271 -15.61 4.40 21.63
CA LYS A 271 -14.79 5.38 22.31
C LYS A 271 -13.70 4.67 23.11
N ILE A 272 -12.45 4.99 22.82
CA ILE A 272 -11.23 4.48 23.48
C ILE A 272 -10.41 5.68 23.95
N GLY A 273 -10.35 5.91 25.26
CA GLY A 273 -9.79 7.15 25.80
C GLY A 273 -10.50 8.38 25.25
N GLN A 274 -9.71 9.31 24.67
CA GLN A 274 -10.26 10.51 24.01
C GLN A 274 -10.61 10.29 22.53
N ARG A 275 -10.34 9.09 21.98
CA ARG A 275 -10.58 8.77 20.58
C ARG A 275 -11.98 8.23 20.38
N VAL A 276 -12.67 8.75 19.37
CA VAL A 276 -13.99 8.28 18.96
C VAL A 276 -13.90 7.78 17.53
N MET A 277 -14.28 6.54 17.33
CA MET A 277 -14.29 5.88 16.03
C MET A 277 -15.70 5.36 15.73
N ILE A 278 -16.11 5.43 14.47
CA ILE A 278 -17.32 4.80 13.98
C ILE A 278 -16.94 3.57 13.16
N PHE A 279 -17.57 2.46 13.47
CA PHE A 279 -17.47 1.23 12.70
C PHE A 279 -18.39 1.29 11.48
N TYR A 280 -17.87 0.93 10.32
CA TYR A 280 -18.62 0.82 9.09
C TYR A 280 -18.44 -0.56 8.48
N GLU A 281 -19.54 -1.15 8.02
CA GLU A 281 -19.56 -2.40 7.30
C GLU A 281 -20.37 -2.25 6.01
N LYS A 282 -19.78 -2.69 4.87
CA LYS A 282 -20.56 -2.77 3.63
C LYS A 282 -21.61 -3.85 3.78
N SER A 283 -22.89 -3.46 3.66
CA SER A 283 -23.98 -4.43 3.60
C SER A 283 -23.65 -5.48 2.52
N ARG A 284 -23.56 -6.74 2.93
CA ARG A 284 -23.60 -7.84 1.96
C ARG A 284 -24.98 -7.81 1.31
N ARG A 285 -25.08 -7.40 0.05
CA ARG A 285 -26.27 -7.74 -0.73
C ARG A 285 -26.44 -9.26 -0.60
N LYS A 286 -27.51 -9.68 0.04
CA LYS A 286 -27.99 -11.05 -0.05
C LYS A 286 -28.41 -11.22 -1.50
N GLU A 287 -27.61 -11.96 -2.28
CA GLU A 287 -28.08 -12.55 -3.52
C GLU A 287 -29.03 -13.68 -3.21
#